data_1f05ef0e4c88d752e998138ee663133b
#
_entry.id   1f05ef0e4c88d752e998138ee663133b
#
_cell.length_a   1.000
_cell.length_b   1.000
_cell.length_c   1.000
_cell.angle_alpha   90.00
_cell.angle_beta   90.00
_cell.angle_gamma   90.00
#
_symmetry.space_group_name_H-M   'P 1'
#
loop_
_entity.id
_entity.type
_entity.pdbx_description
1 polymer ?
#
loop_
_entity_poly.entity_id
_entity_poly.type
_entity_poly.pdbx_seq_one_letter_code
_entity_poly.pdbx_strand_id
1 'polypeptide(L)'
;MWLLLIRKYLCIVILLLCIGNKNTDTLITDSLSIYDNHPTLEISEAKYLQWVDSLLGVKDVKLIDYRNGIYQYDDTRFYWNRTFDYFLVYPSSFTHGEESDLGNGNHFVNEDSTICLNVYATYFDVFKDDYSLREWFDMMIDSEVEQGNRIIKKDITDHSYTIEGNTKSGRCFYSKAICKKAYGREIIVTVKLEYMNFIKKQAEKIISMNINHFLYNPLE
;
A
#
# COMPACT_ATOMS: atom_id res chain seq x y z
N MET A 1 28.00 12.35 -10.72
CA MET A 1 26.78 13.13 -10.98
C MET A 1 25.78 12.40 -11.92
N TRP A 2 26.21 11.79 -13.02
CA TRP A 2 25.34 11.04 -13.94
C TRP A 2 24.77 9.71 -13.38
N LEU A 3 25.54 8.97 -12.61
CA LEU A 3 25.09 7.72 -11.96
C LEU A 3 23.98 7.93 -10.91
N LEU A 4 23.98 9.05 -10.23
CA LEU A 4 22.90 9.42 -9.27
C LEU A 4 21.57 9.74 -9.98
N LEU A 5 21.64 10.35 -11.16
CA LEU A 5 20.45 10.62 -11.99
C LEU A 5 19.85 9.31 -12.53
N ILE A 6 20.67 8.38 -13.02
CA ILE A 6 20.20 7.08 -13.53
C ILE A 6 19.54 6.26 -12.41
N ARG A 7 20.09 6.26 -11.19
CA ARG A 7 19.50 5.57 -10.04
C ARG A 7 18.16 6.18 -9.59
N LYS A 8 18.04 7.52 -9.57
CA LYS A 8 16.75 8.20 -9.30
C LYS A 8 15.67 7.80 -10.32
N TYR A 9 16.00 7.77 -11.59
CA TYR A 9 15.07 7.36 -12.64
C TYR A 9 14.70 5.88 -12.54
N LEU A 10 15.59 5.00 -12.10
CA LEU A 10 15.31 3.57 -11.94
C LEU A 10 14.29 3.32 -10.83
N CYS A 11 14.39 4.01 -9.70
CA CYS A 11 13.40 3.92 -8.61
C CYS A 11 12.02 4.46 -9.03
N ILE A 12 11.98 5.56 -9.79
CA ILE A 12 10.74 6.15 -10.32
C ILE A 12 10.11 5.21 -11.37
N VAL A 13 10.92 4.58 -12.21
CA VAL A 13 10.43 3.61 -13.21
C VAL A 13 9.85 2.36 -12.53
N ILE A 14 10.44 1.86 -11.47
CA ILE A 14 9.89 0.74 -10.69
C ILE A 14 8.54 1.16 -10.05
N LEU A 15 8.42 2.39 -9.55
CA LEU A 15 7.16 2.91 -9.02
C LEU A 15 6.10 3.12 -10.12
N LEU A 16 6.48 3.62 -11.29
CA LEU A 16 5.58 3.83 -12.43
C LEU A 16 5.14 2.51 -13.09
N LEU A 17 5.96 1.48 -13.07
CA LEU A 17 5.61 0.14 -13.56
C LEU A 17 4.56 -0.54 -12.66
N CYS A 18 4.50 -0.18 -11.37
CA CYS A 18 3.42 -0.62 -10.48
C CYS A 18 2.06 0.03 -10.79
N ILE A 19 2.04 1.10 -11.60
CA ILE A 19 0.80 1.88 -11.89
C ILE A 19 0.23 1.59 -13.29
N GLY A 20 0.84 0.72 -14.07
CA GLY A 20 0.29 0.24 -15.34
C GLY A 20 1.02 0.70 -16.59
N ASN A 21 1.78 -0.20 -17.18
CA ASN A 21 1.93 -0.25 -18.64
C ASN A 21 2.35 -1.65 -19.11
N LYS A 22 1.62 -2.18 -20.08
CA LYS A 22 1.65 -3.57 -20.56
C LYS A 22 2.79 -3.90 -21.55
N ASN A 23 3.94 -3.26 -21.55
CA ASN A 23 5.00 -3.60 -22.49
C ASN A 23 6.41 -3.27 -21.97
N THR A 24 7.00 -4.14 -21.14
CA THR A 24 8.47 -4.22 -20.97
C THR A 24 8.88 -5.58 -20.39
N ASP A 25 9.01 -6.59 -21.26
CA ASP A 25 9.31 -7.97 -20.85
C ASP A 25 10.79 -8.29 -20.57
N THR A 26 11.71 -7.35 -20.57
CA THR A 26 13.15 -7.65 -20.59
C THR A 26 13.99 -7.13 -19.41
N LEU A 27 13.41 -6.36 -18.47
CA LEU A 27 14.13 -5.87 -17.28
C LEU A 27 13.62 -6.48 -15.96
N ILE A 28 12.62 -7.36 -16.05
CA ILE A 28 11.89 -7.89 -14.89
C ILE A 28 12.52 -9.17 -14.32
N THR A 29 13.37 -9.88 -15.10
CA THR A 29 13.86 -11.20 -14.71
C THR A 29 14.79 -11.21 -13.49
N ASP A 30 15.58 -10.16 -13.27
CA ASP A 30 16.50 -10.13 -12.13
C ASP A 30 15.83 -9.67 -10.82
N SER A 31 14.74 -8.90 -10.91
CA SER A 31 13.98 -8.49 -9.73
C SER A 31 12.99 -9.56 -9.25
N LEU A 32 12.47 -10.41 -10.13
CA LEU A 32 11.58 -11.51 -9.78
C LEU A 32 12.25 -12.57 -8.89
N SER A 33 13.56 -12.80 -9.04
CA SER A 33 14.29 -13.74 -8.19
C SER A 33 14.35 -13.35 -6.70
N ILE A 34 14.13 -12.07 -6.40
CA ILE A 34 14.10 -11.56 -5.02
C ILE A 34 12.77 -11.93 -4.35
N TYR A 35 11.69 -12.06 -5.11
CA TYR A 35 10.36 -12.36 -4.61
C TYR A 35 10.07 -13.86 -4.48
N ASP A 36 10.80 -14.73 -5.21
CA ASP A 36 10.56 -16.19 -5.23
C ASP A 36 11.02 -16.94 -3.97
N ASN A 37 11.77 -16.33 -3.05
CA ASN A 37 12.31 -16.97 -1.86
C ASN A 37 11.55 -16.69 -0.55
N HIS A 38 10.24 -16.36 -0.62
CA HIS A 38 9.45 -16.18 0.58
C HIS A 38 9.09 -17.51 1.24
N PRO A 39 9.37 -17.69 2.54
CA PRO A 39 8.68 -18.70 3.30
C PRO A 39 7.18 -18.32 3.31
N THR A 40 6.38 -19.03 2.54
CA THR A 40 4.93 -19.01 2.70
C THR A 40 4.65 -19.53 4.11
N LEU A 41 4.47 -18.64 5.06
CA LEU A 41 3.85 -18.98 6.33
C LEU A 41 2.41 -19.39 5.95
N GLU A 42 2.17 -20.69 5.93
CA GLU A 42 0.82 -21.25 5.94
C GLU A 42 0.16 -20.91 7.29
N ILE A 43 -0.14 -19.63 7.50
CA ILE A 43 -1.12 -19.27 8.50
C ILE A 43 -2.41 -19.84 7.96
N SER A 44 -2.95 -20.87 8.63
CA SER A 44 -4.20 -21.45 8.18
C SER A 44 -5.23 -20.34 8.11
N GLU A 45 -6.02 -20.29 7.04
CA GLU A 45 -7.11 -19.34 6.85
C GLU A 45 -7.98 -19.21 8.12
N ALA A 46 -8.22 -20.31 8.82
CA ALA A 46 -8.94 -20.34 10.09
C ALA A 46 -8.29 -19.47 11.18
N LYS A 47 -6.96 -19.47 11.31
CA LYS A 47 -6.25 -18.62 12.28
C LYS A 47 -6.36 -17.14 11.88
N TYR A 48 -6.27 -16.83 10.60
CA TYR A 48 -6.42 -15.47 10.11
C TYR A 48 -7.83 -14.94 10.37
N LEU A 49 -8.87 -15.72 10.06
CA LEU A 49 -10.26 -15.35 10.32
C LEU A 49 -10.50 -15.17 11.82
N GLN A 50 -9.99 -16.08 12.65
CA GLN A 50 -10.09 -15.95 14.12
C GLN A 50 -9.39 -14.69 14.63
N TRP A 51 -8.27 -14.32 14.02
CA TRP A 51 -7.56 -13.09 14.35
C TRP A 51 -8.36 -11.84 13.92
N VAL A 52 -8.91 -11.80 12.71
CA VAL A 52 -9.77 -10.71 12.23
C VAL A 52 -10.99 -10.56 13.15
N ASP A 53 -11.63 -11.66 13.54
CA ASP A 53 -12.73 -11.68 14.52
C ASP A 53 -12.30 -11.06 15.84
N SER A 54 -11.12 -11.43 16.35
CA SER A 54 -10.58 -10.92 17.62
C SER A 54 -10.22 -9.44 17.56
N LEU A 55 -9.59 -9.01 16.46
CA LEU A 55 -9.15 -7.61 16.28
C LEU A 55 -10.32 -6.65 16.14
N LEU A 56 -11.31 -7.05 15.38
CA LEU A 56 -12.44 -6.20 15.01
C LEU A 56 -13.66 -6.41 15.91
N GLY A 57 -13.61 -7.42 16.78
CA GLY A 57 -14.74 -7.80 17.62
C GLY A 57 -15.96 -8.29 16.82
N VAL A 58 -15.72 -8.78 15.59
CA VAL A 58 -16.75 -9.25 14.66
C VAL A 58 -16.77 -10.78 14.61
N LYS A 59 -17.89 -11.36 14.20
CA LYS A 59 -18.06 -12.78 13.96
C LYS A 59 -18.56 -12.97 12.54
N ASP A 60 -18.30 -14.15 11.99
CA ASP A 60 -18.82 -14.53 10.65
C ASP A 60 -18.19 -13.76 9.48
N VAL A 61 -16.88 -13.48 9.53
CA VAL A 61 -16.12 -12.97 8.38
C VAL A 61 -16.17 -14.00 7.25
N LYS A 62 -16.50 -13.55 6.03
CA LYS A 62 -16.61 -14.39 4.84
C LYS A 62 -15.45 -14.12 3.89
N LEU A 63 -14.87 -15.18 3.36
CA LEU A 63 -13.95 -15.09 2.23
C LEU A 63 -14.74 -14.77 0.95
N ILE A 64 -14.37 -13.69 0.27
CA ILE A 64 -15.00 -13.24 -0.97
C ILE A 64 -14.16 -13.60 -2.18
N ASP A 65 -12.86 -13.37 -2.11
CA ASP A 65 -11.90 -13.67 -3.17
C ASP A 65 -10.59 -14.19 -2.58
N TYR A 66 -10.37 -15.50 -2.74
CA TYR A 66 -9.17 -16.16 -2.22
C TYR A 66 -7.89 -15.66 -2.90
N ARG A 67 -7.92 -15.45 -4.22
CA ARG A 67 -6.73 -15.04 -4.99
C ARG A 67 -6.22 -13.69 -4.53
N ASN A 68 -7.14 -12.73 -4.40
CA ASN A 68 -6.83 -11.38 -3.98
C ASN A 68 -6.84 -11.18 -2.47
N GLY A 69 -7.04 -12.22 -1.65
CA GLY A 69 -7.08 -12.10 -0.21
C GLY A 69 -8.19 -11.19 0.31
N ILE A 70 -9.37 -11.20 -0.33
CA ILE A 70 -10.51 -10.34 0.00
C ILE A 70 -11.49 -11.07 0.92
N TYR A 71 -11.76 -10.46 2.05
CA TYR A 71 -12.71 -10.92 3.06
C TYR A 71 -13.77 -9.85 3.28
N GLN A 72 -14.92 -10.23 3.78
CA GLN A 72 -16.02 -9.30 4.06
C GLN A 72 -16.74 -9.64 5.36
N TYR A 73 -17.05 -8.59 6.11
CA TYR A 73 -17.97 -8.60 7.23
C TYR A 73 -18.91 -7.40 7.08
N ASP A 74 -20.22 -7.67 7.01
CA ASP A 74 -21.26 -6.66 6.82
C ASP A 74 -20.95 -5.77 5.58
N ASP A 75 -20.93 -4.47 5.75
CA ASP A 75 -20.63 -3.48 4.71
C ASP A 75 -19.14 -3.14 4.58
N THR A 76 -18.26 -3.92 5.21
CA THR A 76 -16.81 -3.71 5.26
C THR A 76 -16.06 -4.86 4.63
N ARG A 77 -15.07 -4.54 3.80
CA ARG A 77 -14.14 -5.51 3.23
C ARG A 77 -12.74 -5.32 3.78
N PHE A 78 -11.97 -6.43 3.76
CA PHE A 78 -10.58 -6.51 4.18
C PHE A 78 -9.77 -7.09 3.04
N TYR A 79 -8.72 -6.42 2.65
CA TYR A 79 -7.70 -6.95 1.77
C TYR A 79 -6.48 -7.35 2.59
N TRP A 80 -6.06 -8.60 2.50
CA TRP A 80 -4.85 -9.10 3.11
C TRP A 80 -3.82 -9.49 2.07
N ASN A 81 -2.72 -8.73 2.01
CA ASN A 81 -1.58 -9.10 1.20
C ASN A 81 -0.71 -10.09 1.99
N ARG A 82 -0.73 -11.37 1.58
CA ARG A 82 -0.02 -12.45 2.26
C ARG A 82 1.49 -12.40 2.08
N THR A 83 1.96 -11.84 0.95
CA THR A 83 3.38 -11.74 0.60
C THR A 83 4.10 -10.73 1.50
N PHE A 84 3.45 -9.62 1.82
CA PHE A 84 4.01 -8.53 2.61
C PHE A 84 3.35 -8.39 4.00
N ASP A 85 2.42 -9.31 4.32
CA ASP A 85 1.75 -9.38 5.62
C ASP A 85 1.20 -8.04 6.11
N TYR A 86 0.38 -7.42 5.28
CA TYR A 86 -0.39 -6.24 5.66
C TYR A 86 -1.84 -6.39 5.23
N PHE A 87 -2.73 -5.65 5.86
CA PHE A 87 -4.11 -5.60 5.44
C PHE A 87 -4.65 -4.17 5.38
N LEU A 88 -5.71 -4.02 4.60
CA LEU A 88 -6.40 -2.77 4.36
C LEU A 88 -7.89 -2.97 4.59
N VAL A 89 -8.56 -1.99 5.22
CA VAL A 89 -10.00 -1.98 5.46
C VAL A 89 -10.67 -0.97 4.54
N TYR A 90 -11.74 -1.37 3.87
CA TYR A 90 -12.45 -0.51 2.94
C TYR A 90 -13.95 -0.86 2.85
N PRO A 91 -14.84 0.06 2.41
CA PRO A 91 -16.27 -0.22 2.25
C PRO A 91 -16.53 -1.32 1.20
N SER A 92 -17.53 -2.17 1.46
CA SER A 92 -17.90 -3.25 0.52
C SER A 92 -18.43 -2.77 -0.83
N SER A 93 -18.85 -1.51 -0.92
CA SER A 93 -19.24 -0.85 -2.17
C SER A 93 -18.07 -0.54 -3.11
N PHE A 94 -16.82 -0.68 -2.64
CA PHE A 94 -15.68 -0.49 -3.53
C PHE A 94 -15.43 -1.74 -4.37
N THR A 95 -15.07 -1.52 -5.63
CA THR A 95 -14.47 -2.56 -6.48
C THR A 95 -12.97 -2.59 -6.24
N HIS A 96 -12.37 -3.78 -6.33
CA HIS A 96 -10.93 -3.95 -6.32
C HIS A 96 -10.43 -4.27 -7.73
N GLY A 97 -9.22 -3.84 -8.05
CA GLY A 97 -8.50 -4.24 -9.25
C GLY A 97 -7.88 -5.63 -9.10
N GLU A 98 -7.17 -6.05 -10.11
CA GLU A 98 -6.26 -7.19 -10.00
C GLU A 98 -5.08 -6.79 -9.11
N GLU A 99 -4.56 -7.76 -8.35
CA GLU A 99 -3.31 -7.59 -7.64
C GLU A 99 -2.20 -7.25 -8.64
N SER A 100 -1.24 -6.43 -8.23
CA SER A 100 -0.11 -6.09 -9.10
C SER A 100 0.66 -7.35 -9.51
N ASP A 101 1.30 -7.35 -10.67
CA ASP A 101 2.09 -8.48 -11.19
C ASP A 101 3.19 -8.94 -10.21
N LEU A 102 3.66 -8.04 -9.34
CA LEU A 102 4.64 -8.32 -8.29
C LEU A 102 3.98 -8.81 -6.98
N GLY A 103 2.65 -8.91 -6.91
CA GLY A 103 1.92 -9.31 -5.71
C GLY A 103 2.10 -8.34 -4.53
N ASN A 104 2.52 -7.09 -4.79
CA ASN A 104 2.89 -6.15 -3.75
C ASN A 104 1.80 -5.15 -3.38
N GLY A 105 0.68 -5.11 -4.10
CA GLY A 105 -0.39 -4.16 -3.83
C GLY A 105 -1.64 -4.31 -4.66
N ASN A 106 -2.64 -3.51 -4.33
CA ASN A 106 -3.93 -3.49 -5.00
C ASN A 106 -4.52 -2.08 -5.03
N HIS A 107 -5.54 -1.92 -5.85
CA HIS A 107 -6.23 -0.69 -6.15
C HIS A 107 -7.75 -0.86 -5.93
N PHE A 108 -8.37 0.09 -5.25
CA PHE A 108 -9.78 0.04 -4.90
C PHE A 108 -10.45 1.35 -5.26
N VAL A 109 -11.63 1.28 -5.88
CA VAL A 109 -12.40 2.46 -6.28
C VAL A 109 -13.86 2.30 -5.89
N ASN A 110 -14.50 3.39 -5.48
CA ASN A 110 -15.94 3.41 -5.33
C ASN A 110 -16.63 3.50 -6.71
N GLU A 111 -17.93 3.23 -6.77
CA GLU A 111 -18.71 3.08 -7.99
C GLU A 111 -18.58 4.26 -8.97
N ASP A 112 -18.56 5.49 -8.46
CA ASP A 112 -18.46 6.71 -9.26
C ASP A 112 -17.01 7.22 -9.43
N SER A 113 -16.03 6.46 -8.98
CA SER A 113 -14.58 6.79 -9.03
C SER A 113 -14.22 8.12 -8.35
N THR A 114 -15.05 8.60 -7.43
CA THR A 114 -14.77 9.81 -6.66
C THR A 114 -13.78 9.57 -5.53
N ILE A 115 -13.63 8.31 -5.08
CA ILE A 115 -12.61 7.85 -4.14
C ILE A 115 -11.78 6.73 -4.80
N CYS A 116 -10.47 6.88 -4.69
CA CYS A 116 -9.49 5.90 -5.16
C CYS A 116 -8.52 5.61 -4.03
N LEU A 117 -8.40 4.34 -3.64
CA LEU A 117 -7.57 3.87 -2.55
C LEU A 117 -6.54 2.89 -3.11
N ASN A 118 -5.26 3.25 -3.01
CA ASN A 118 -4.14 2.42 -3.44
C ASN A 118 -3.36 1.95 -2.22
N VAL A 119 -2.91 0.72 -2.23
CA VAL A 119 -1.99 0.18 -1.25
C VAL A 119 -0.91 -0.62 -1.95
N TYR A 120 0.32 -0.47 -1.52
CA TYR A 120 1.45 -1.25 -2.01
C TYR A 120 2.54 -1.36 -0.96
N ALA A 121 3.37 -2.40 -1.08
CA ALA A 121 4.52 -2.60 -0.24
C ALA A 121 5.80 -2.76 -1.07
N THR A 122 6.94 -2.48 -0.45
CA THR A 122 8.26 -2.72 -1.02
C THR A 122 9.23 -3.17 0.07
N TYR A 123 10.25 -3.96 -0.30
CA TYR A 123 11.31 -4.34 0.61
C TYR A 123 12.29 -3.18 0.77
N PHE A 124 12.40 -2.66 1.99
CA PHE A 124 13.35 -1.60 2.30
C PHE A 124 14.77 -2.14 2.52
N ASP A 125 14.91 -3.33 3.07
CA ASP A 125 16.21 -3.96 3.31
C ASP A 125 17.07 -4.13 2.05
N VAL A 126 16.46 -4.09 0.86
CA VAL A 126 17.18 -4.09 -0.44
C VAL A 126 17.87 -2.75 -0.71
N PHE A 127 17.41 -1.68 -0.09
CA PHE A 127 17.84 -0.30 -0.35
C PHE A 127 18.59 0.33 0.83
N LYS A 128 18.63 -0.31 2.00
CA LYS A 128 19.18 0.26 3.22
C LYS A 128 20.69 0.55 3.20
N ASP A 129 21.42 -0.10 2.31
CA ASP A 129 22.86 0.18 2.12
C ASP A 129 23.08 1.47 1.30
N ASP A 130 22.10 1.88 0.50
CA ASP A 130 22.14 3.08 -0.34
C ASP A 130 21.43 4.28 0.31
N TYR A 131 20.39 4.02 1.15
CA TYR A 131 19.52 5.05 1.72
C TYR A 131 19.16 4.76 3.16
N SER A 132 19.17 5.79 4.00
CA SER A 132 18.44 5.75 5.27
C SER A 132 16.93 5.77 5.03
N LEU A 133 16.15 5.30 5.98
CA LEU A 133 14.69 5.33 5.89
C LEU A 133 14.15 6.77 5.73
N ARG A 134 14.81 7.73 6.34
CA ARG A 134 14.49 9.15 6.21
C ARG A 134 14.68 9.65 4.78
N GLU A 135 15.82 9.35 4.16
CA GLU A 135 16.10 9.73 2.77
C GLU A 135 15.12 9.05 1.82
N TRP A 136 14.76 7.79 2.09
CA TRP A 136 13.71 7.11 1.32
C TRP A 136 12.37 7.85 1.42
N PHE A 137 11.94 8.22 2.62
CA PHE A 137 10.68 8.97 2.79
C PHE A 137 10.72 10.34 2.12
N ASP A 138 11.82 11.08 2.24
CA ASP A 138 11.97 12.36 1.57
C ASP A 138 11.92 12.19 0.04
N MET A 139 12.56 11.16 -0.52
CA MET A 139 12.51 10.84 -1.95
C MET A 139 11.08 10.50 -2.42
N MET A 140 10.31 9.74 -1.64
CA MET A 140 8.91 9.43 -1.97
C MET A 140 8.04 10.69 -1.98
N ILE A 141 8.26 11.60 -1.04
CA ILE A 141 7.55 12.87 -0.94
C ILE A 141 7.93 13.80 -2.10
N ASP A 142 9.22 13.87 -2.44
CA ASP A 142 9.70 14.65 -3.59
C ASP A 142 9.11 14.13 -4.90
N SER A 143 8.92 12.81 -5.05
CA SER A 143 8.24 12.21 -6.20
C SER A 143 6.80 12.71 -6.35
N GLU A 144 6.04 12.88 -5.25
CA GLU A 144 4.70 13.48 -5.33
C GLU A 144 4.75 14.92 -5.87
N VAL A 145 5.73 15.70 -5.43
CA VAL A 145 5.91 17.08 -5.92
C VAL A 145 6.32 17.11 -7.40
N GLU A 146 7.23 16.22 -7.81
CA GLU A 146 7.65 16.09 -9.21
C GLU A 146 6.50 15.70 -10.15
N GLN A 147 5.52 14.93 -9.67
CA GLN A 147 4.28 14.62 -10.39
C GLN A 147 3.32 15.83 -10.50
N GLY A 148 3.67 16.96 -9.88
CA GLY A 148 2.88 18.19 -9.87
C GLY A 148 1.83 18.22 -8.75
N ASN A 149 1.93 17.35 -7.77
CA ASN A 149 1.06 17.37 -6.60
C ASN A 149 1.53 18.45 -5.62
N ARG A 150 0.58 19.08 -4.93
CA ARG A 150 0.86 20.10 -3.91
C ARG A 150 0.67 19.50 -2.52
N ILE A 151 1.73 19.40 -1.74
CA ILE A 151 1.68 18.98 -0.34
C ILE A 151 1.26 20.17 0.53
N ILE A 152 0.25 19.96 1.37
CA ILE A 152 -0.30 20.95 2.30
C ILE A 152 0.14 20.65 3.72
N LYS A 153 0.18 19.36 4.07
CA LYS A 153 0.60 18.89 5.39
C LYS A 153 1.58 17.75 5.25
N LYS A 154 2.61 17.75 6.08
CA LYS A 154 3.65 16.73 6.12
C LYS A 154 4.00 16.45 7.58
N ASP A 155 3.98 15.17 7.93
CA ASP A 155 4.45 14.66 9.22
C ASP A 155 5.36 13.45 8.97
N ILE A 156 6.57 13.45 9.53
CA ILE A 156 7.56 12.39 9.33
C ILE A 156 8.14 12.03 10.68
N THR A 157 8.08 10.74 10.99
CA THR A 157 8.72 10.11 12.15
C THR A 157 9.90 9.24 11.72
N ASP A 158 10.55 8.58 12.66
CA ASP A 158 11.65 7.65 12.37
C ASP A 158 11.19 6.40 11.58
N HIS A 159 9.89 6.06 11.61
CA HIS A 159 9.36 4.85 11.00
C HIS A 159 8.18 5.08 10.05
N SER A 160 7.72 6.31 9.90
CA SER A 160 6.55 6.60 9.07
C SER A 160 6.56 8.01 8.50
N TYR A 161 5.83 8.22 7.40
CA TYR A 161 5.38 9.55 7.01
C TYR A 161 3.88 9.58 6.82
N THR A 162 3.31 10.76 6.97
CA THR A 162 1.95 11.10 6.54
C THR A 162 2.00 12.41 5.78
N ILE A 163 1.38 12.44 4.60
CA ILE A 163 1.24 13.66 3.81
C ILE A 163 -0.20 13.83 3.36
N GLU A 164 -0.64 15.08 3.31
CA GLU A 164 -1.94 15.48 2.77
C GLU A 164 -1.72 16.58 1.74
N GLY A 165 -2.54 16.59 0.70
CA GLY A 165 -2.39 17.61 -0.33
C GLY A 165 -3.45 17.55 -1.43
N ASN A 166 -3.13 18.18 -2.54
CA ASN A 166 -3.93 18.16 -3.75
C ASN A 166 -3.11 17.60 -4.90
N THR A 167 -3.72 16.73 -5.69
CA THR A 167 -3.14 16.25 -6.93
C THR A 167 -3.14 17.35 -7.98
N LYS A 168 -2.32 17.19 -9.02
CA LYS A 168 -2.32 18.06 -10.21
C LYS A 168 -3.71 18.17 -10.86
N SER A 169 -4.53 17.14 -10.77
CA SER A 169 -5.92 17.12 -11.29
C SER A 169 -6.94 17.79 -10.35
N GLY A 170 -6.51 18.32 -9.19
CA GLY A 170 -7.36 19.00 -8.24
C GLY A 170 -8.11 18.10 -7.26
N ARG A 171 -7.80 16.79 -7.20
CA ARG A 171 -8.29 15.88 -6.16
C ARG A 171 -7.52 16.13 -4.87
N CYS A 172 -8.17 15.95 -3.72
CA CYS A 172 -7.45 15.85 -2.46
C CYS A 172 -6.77 14.49 -2.36
N PHE A 173 -5.66 14.41 -1.64
CA PHE A 173 -5.07 13.14 -1.29
C PHE A 173 -4.56 13.10 0.16
N TYR A 174 -4.55 11.89 0.70
CA TYR A 174 -3.89 11.48 1.93
C TYR A 174 -2.99 10.30 1.60
N SER A 175 -1.73 10.35 2.00
CA SER A 175 -0.81 9.22 1.87
C SER A 175 -0.08 8.98 3.18
N LYS A 176 0.02 7.71 3.55
CA LYS A 176 0.76 7.26 4.73
C LYS A 176 1.64 6.08 4.34
N ALA A 177 2.90 6.14 4.73
CA ALA A 177 3.81 5.01 4.63
C ALA A 177 4.38 4.66 5.99
N ILE A 178 4.64 3.38 6.21
CA ILE A 178 5.23 2.88 7.43
C ILE A 178 6.25 1.83 7.09
N CYS A 179 7.41 1.89 7.76
CA CYS A 179 8.38 0.83 7.80
C CYS A 179 8.04 -0.12 8.94
N LYS A 180 7.92 -1.40 8.63
CA LYS A 180 7.70 -2.47 9.61
C LYS A 180 8.53 -3.70 9.25
N LYS A 181 8.62 -4.66 10.17
CA LYS A 181 9.15 -5.98 9.86
C LYS A 181 8.03 -6.92 9.43
N ALA A 182 8.29 -7.73 8.43
CA ALA A 182 7.44 -8.82 8.00
C ALA A 182 8.32 -9.99 7.56
N TYR A 183 8.10 -11.16 8.13
CA TYR A 183 8.88 -12.38 7.86
C TYR A 183 10.42 -12.19 8.00
N GLY A 184 10.84 -11.40 9.00
CA GLY A 184 12.25 -11.08 9.25
C GLY A 184 12.86 -10.06 8.30
N ARG A 185 12.09 -9.47 7.39
CA ARG A 185 12.51 -8.44 6.44
C ARG A 185 11.93 -7.08 6.79
N GLU A 186 12.65 -6.01 6.46
CA GLU A 186 12.13 -4.66 6.57
C GLU A 186 11.36 -4.30 5.30
N ILE A 187 10.11 -3.92 5.47
CA ILE A 187 9.21 -3.50 4.39
C ILE A 187 8.66 -2.11 4.66
N ILE A 188 8.39 -1.38 3.58
CA ILE A 188 7.60 -0.15 3.64
C ILE A 188 6.25 -0.44 2.99
N VAL A 189 5.18 -0.20 3.74
CA VAL A 189 3.82 -0.30 3.24
C VAL A 189 3.26 1.11 3.09
N THR A 190 2.74 1.43 1.91
CA THR A 190 2.18 2.74 1.59
C THR A 190 0.71 2.61 1.24
N VAL A 191 -0.10 3.46 1.84
CA VAL A 191 -1.51 3.66 1.48
C VAL A 191 -1.68 5.08 0.97
N LYS A 192 -2.36 5.22 -0.17
CA LYS A 192 -2.73 6.53 -0.75
C LYS A 192 -4.22 6.55 -1.05
N LEU A 193 -4.93 7.50 -0.46
CA LEU A 193 -6.33 7.77 -0.73
C LEU A 193 -6.44 9.08 -1.51
N GLU A 194 -7.01 9.02 -2.71
CA GLU A 194 -7.35 10.21 -3.51
C GLU A 194 -8.86 10.37 -3.57
N TYR A 195 -9.35 11.60 -3.38
CA TYR A 195 -10.78 11.84 -3.32
C TYR A 195 -11.17 13.25 -3.79
N MET A 196 -12.42 13.38 -4.24
CA MET A 196 -12.99 14.68 -4.56
C MET A 196 -13.35 15.44 -3.28
N ASN A 197 -13.09 16.74 -3.24
CA ASN A 197 -13.25 17.52 -2.00
C ASN A 197 -14.67 17.49 -1.41
N PHE A 198 -15.70 17.36 -2.23
CA PHE A 198 -17.09 17.33 -1.77
C PHE A 198 -17.47 16.06 -0.97
N ILE A 199 -16.63 15.00 -1.02
CA ILE A 199 -16.82 13.75 -0.26
C ILE A 199 -15.79 13.57 0.87
N LYS A 200 -15.17 14.67 1.31
CA LYS A 200 -14.10 14.67 2.32
C LYS A 200 -14.47 13.89 3.58
N LYS A 201 -15.71 14.04 4.09
CA LYS A 201 -16.15 13.30 5.29
C LYS A 201 -16.13 11.79 5.13
N GLN A 202 -16.48 11.29 3.94
CA GLN A 202 -16.41 9.85 3.64
C GLN A 202 -14.96 9.40 3.56
N ALA A 203 -14.09 10.18 2.92
CA ALA A 203 -12.66 9.90 2.84
C ALA A 203 -12.02 9.86 4.25
N GLU A 204 -12.34 10.82 5.12
CA GLU A 204 -11.87 10.85 6.51
C GLU A 204 -12.30 9.61 7.31
N LYS A 205 -13.52 9.09 7.07
CA LYS A 205 -13.96 7.83 7.67
C LYS A 205 -13.08 6.66 7.23
N ILE A 206 -12.76 6.55 5.93
CA ILE A 206 -11.89 5.49 5.40
C ILE A 206 -10.47 5.63 5.96
N ILE A 207 -9.94 6.84 6.05
CA ILE A 207 -8.64 7.10 6.66
C ILE A 207 -8.64 6.61 8.11
N SER A 208 -9.65 6.96 8.91
CA SER A 208 -9.73 6.58 10.33
C SER A 208 -9.85 5.07 10.53
N MET A 209 -10.53 4.35 9.64
CA MET A 209 -10.60 2.89 9.67
C MET A 209 -9.23 2.24 9.48
N ASN A 210 -8.34 2.87 8.73
CA ASN A 210 -7.04 2.32 8.40
C ASN A 210 -5.90 2.78 9.33
N ILE A 211 -5.97 3.97 9.94
CA ILE A 211 -4.89 4.51 10.78
C ILE A 211 -4.51 3.53 11.90
N ASN A 212 -5.49 2.86 12.50
CA ASN A 212 -5.26 1.96 13.64
C ASN A 212 -5.02 0.50 13.22
N HIS A 213 -5.42 0.09 12.02
CA HIS A 213 -5.45 -1.32 11.62
C HIS A 213 -4.46 -1.67 10.51
N PHE A 214 -4.09 -0.69 9.70
CA PHE A 214 -3.23 -0.85 8.53
C PHE A 214 -1.84 -1.44 8.84
N LEU A 215 -1.41 -1.44 10.08
CA LEU A 215 -0.02 -1.62 10.48
C LEU A 215 0.22 -2.69 11.51
N TYR A 216 -0.83 -3.31 11.96
CA TYR A 216 -0.71 -4.26 13.05
C TYR A 216 -0.65 -5.68 12.50
N ASN A 217 0.50 -6.35 12.66
CA ASN A 217 0.57 -7.79 12.62
C ASN A 217 0.55 -8.29 14.08
N PRO A 218 -0.52 -8.93 14.53
CA PRO A 218 -0.62 -9.43 15.90
C PRO A 218 0.12 -10.75 16.12
N LEU A 219 0.77 -11.28 15.07
CA LEU A 219 1.43 -12.58 15.11
C LEU A 219 2.97 -12.47 15.28
N GLU A 220 3.48 -11.23 15.46
CA GLU A 220 4.86 -10.99 15.86
C GLU A 220 4.95 -10.81 17.40
#